data_a01002ef57d67bde5598eee3452d7965
#
_entry.id   a01002ef57d67bde5598eee3452d7965
#
_cell.length_a   1.000
_cell.length_b   1.000
_cell.length_c   1.000
_cell.angle_alpha   90.00
_cell.angle_beta   90.00
_cell.angle_gamma   90.00
#
_symmetry.space_group_name_H-M   'P 1'
#
loop_
_entity.id
_entity.type
_entity.pdbx_description
1 polymer ?
#
loop_
_entity_poly.entity_id
_entity_poly.type
_entity_poly.pdbx_seq_one_letter_code
_entity_poly.pdbx_strand_id
1 'polypeptide(L)'
;MRPADPDAQRKILNRLKRARGQLDAVIREVEGEGSCRDVVTQLSAVSTALDKAGFAVVSSAMKHCVAEPQTADGEDLTVDELEKLFLSLA
;
A
#
# COMPACT_ATOMS: atom_id res chain seq x y z
N MET A 1 2.97 3.31 -11.79
CA MET A 1 4.12 2.47 -11.47
C MET A 1 3.89 1.07 -12.00
N ARG A 2 4.89 0.50 -12.64
CA ARG A 2 4.85 -0.90 -13.07
C ARG A 2 5.85 -1.69 -12.25
N PRO A 3 5.41 -2.68 -11.47
CA PRO A 3 6.35 -3.58 -10.80
C PRO A 3 7.16 -4.34 -11.86
N ALA A 4 8.42 -4.60 -11.54
CA ALA A 4 9.31 -5.34 -12.43
C ALA A 4 8.88 -6.81 -12.57
N ASP A 5 8.07 -7.31 -11.63
CA ASP A 5 7.67 -8.70 -11.52
C ASP A 5 6.14 -8.80 -11.49
N PRO A 6 5.52 -9.53 -12.45
CA PRO A 6 4.07 -9.73 -12.44
C PRO A 6 3.56 -10.42 -11.18
N ASP A 7 4.35 -11.29 -10.56
CA ASP A 7 3.96 -11.92 -9.30
C ASP A 7 3.93 -10.91 -8.16
N ALA A 8 4.87 -9.98 -8.13
CA ALA A 8 4.87 -8.90 -7.14
C ALA A 8 3.64 -8.01 -7.32
N GLN A 9 3.28 -7.69 -8.55
CA GLN A 9 2.09 -6.90 -8.85
C GLN A 9 0.83 -7.60 -8.34
N ARG A 10 0.72 -8.92 -8.59
CA ARG A 10 -0.44 -9.69 -8.13
C ARG A 10 -0.54 -9.69 -6.60
N LYS A 11 0.58 -9.87 -5.92
CA LYS A 11 0.62 -9.83 -4.46
C LYS A 11 0.19 -8.48 -3.91
N ILE A 12 0.68 -7.40 -4.52
CA ILE A 12 0.29 -6.03 -4.13
C ILE A 12 -1.22 -5.85 -4.31
N LEU A 13 -1.75 -6.24 -5.46
CA LEU A 13 -3.18 -6.11 -5.73
C LEU A 13 -4.01 -6.90 -4.72
N ASN A 14 -3.59 -8.12 -4.39
CA ASN A 14 -4.31 -8.95 -3.43
C ASN A 14 -4.31 -8.32 -2.03
N ARG A 15 -3.20 -7.73 -1.62
CA ARG A 15 -3.12 -7.01 -0.34
C ARG A 15 -4.03 -5.79 -0.33
N LEU A 16 -4.05 -5.04 -1.41
CA LEU A 16 -4.91 -3.85 -1.52
C LEU A 16 -6.39 -4.23 -1.54
N LYS A 17 -6.74 -5.29 -2.26
CA LYS A 17 -8.12 -5.77 -2.30
C LYS A 17 -8.58 -6.27 -0.93
N ARG A 18 -7.70 -6.92 -0.19
CA ARG A 18 -8.01 -7.35 1.17
C ARG A 18 -8.24 -6.14 2.08
N ALA A 19 -7.38 -5.14 2.00
CA ALA A 19 -7.53 -3.91 2.77
C ALA A 19 -8.84 -3.20 2.42
N ARG A 20 -9.21 -3.19 1.13
CA ARG A 20 -10.48 -2.62 0.68
C ARG A 20 -11.66 -3.33 1.33
N GLY A 21 -11.64 -4.67 1.35
CA GLY A 21 -12.71 -5.43 2.00
C GLY A 21 -12.81 -5.16 3.49
N GLN A 22 -11.67 -5.04 4.16
CA GLN A 22 -11.63 -4.70 5.58
C GLN A 22 -12.14 -3.29 5.83
N LEU A 23 -11.83 -2.34 4.94
CA LEU A 23 -12.35 -0.98 5.05
C LEU A 23 -13.87 -0.95 4.88
N ASP A 24 -14.40 -1.73 3.93
CA ASP A 24 -15.84 -1.86 3.77
C ASP A 24 -16.50 -2.37 5.05
N ALA A 25 -15.86 -3.31 5.75
CA ALA A 25 -16.37 -3.82 7.01
C ALA A 25 -16.40 -2.72 8.08
N VAL A 26 -15.38 -1.87 8.13
CA VAL A 26 -15.36 -0.72 9.06
C VAL A 26 -16.52 0.22 8.76
N ILE A 27 -16.72 0.52 7.48
CA ILE A 27 -17.82 1.41 7.06
C ILE A 27 -19.16 0.86 7.51
N ARG A 28 -19.40 -0.44 7.31
CA ARG A 28 -20.64 -1.08 7.74
C ARG A 28 -20.83 -1.01 9.25
N GLU A 29 -19.75 -1.18 10.00
CA GLU A 29 -19.84 -1.08 11.47
C GLU A 29 -20.19 0.34 11.91
N VAL A 30 -19.63 1.35 11.27
CA VAL A 30 -19.93 2.75 11.58
C VAL A 30 -21.36 3.11 11.20
N GLU A 31 -21.85 2.59 10.08
CA GLU A 31 -23.23 2.83 9.62
C GLU A 31 -24.27 2.09 10.47
N GLY A 32 -23.86 0.98 11.10
CA GLY A 32 -24.75 0.14 11.89
C GLY A 32 -24.61 0.40 13.38
N GLU A 33 -24.78 -0.68 14.16
CA GLU A 33 -24.74 -0.61 15.61
C GLU A 33 -23.47 -1.24 16.19
N GLY A 34 -22.38 -1.19 15.42
CA GLY A 34 -21.09 -1.71 15.88
C GLY A 34 -20.58 -0.96 17.08
N SER A 35 -19.92 -1.67 17.99
CA SER A 35 -19.32 -1.07 19.16
C SER A 35 -18.09 -0.23 18.80
N CYS A 36 -17.77 0.75 19.60
CA CYS A 36 -16.56 1.54 19.39
C CYS A 36 -15.31 0.66 19.38
N ARG A 37 -15.29 -0.37 20.23
CA ARG A 37 -14.18 -1.32 20.28
C ARG A 37 -14.01 -2.03 18.95
N ASP A 38 -15.10 -2.53 18.38
CA ASP A 38 -15.04 -3.26 17.10
C ASP A 38 -14.59 -2.35 15.97
N VAL A 39 -15.10 -1.13 15.92
CA VAL A 39 -14.70 -0.15 14.91
C VAL A 39 -13.20 0.13 15.01
N VAL A 40 -12.71 0.41 16.20
CA VAL A 40 -11.29 0.73 16.42
C VAL A 40 -10.41 -0.47 16.10
N THR A 41 -10.83 -1.67 16.52
CA THR A 41 -10.08 -2.91 16.25
C THR A 41 -9.98 -3.17 14.75
N GLN A 42 -11.09 -3.03 14.04
CA GLN A 42 -11.11 -3.23 12.58
C GLN A 42 -10.32 -2.16 11.85
N LEU A 43 -10.41 -0.92 12.30
CA LEU A 43 -9.63 0.17 11.70
C LEU A 43 -8.12 -0.06 11.88
N SER A 44 -7.73 -0.56 13.04
CA SER A 44 -6.33 -0.92 13.29
C SER A 44 -5.86 -2.01 12.32
N ALA A 45 -6.73 -3.01 12.04
CA ALA A 45 -6.41 -4.06 11.08
C ALA A 45 -6.27 -3.51 9.65
N VAL A 46 -7.12 -2.56 9.26
CA VAL A 46 -7.02 -1.89 7.96
C VAL A 46 -5.71 -1.12 7.85
N SER A 47 -5.37 -0.38 8.89
CA SER A 47 -4.12 0.39 8.92
C SER A 47 -2.91 -0.53 8.73
N THR A 48 -2.87 -1.66 9.44
CA THR A 48 -1.79 -2.63 9.30
C THR A 48 -1.75 -3.22 7.88
N ALA A 49 -2.90 -3.54 7.31
CA ALA A 49 -2.98 -4.09 5.97
C ALA A 49 -2.49 -3.08 4.93
N LEU A 50 -2.84 -1.80 5.08
CA LEU A 50 -2.38 -0.74 4.19
C LEU A 50 -0.88 -0.51 4.32
N ASP A 51 -0.34 -0.56 5.54
CA ASP A 51 1.10 -0.44 5.76
C ASP A 51 1.86 -1.55 5.03
N LYS A 52 1.37 -2.78 5.13
CA LYS A 52 2.00 -3.90 4.43
C LYS A 52 1.93 -3.75 2.91
N ALA A 53 0.80 -3.29 2.40
CA ALA A 53 0.66 -3.02 0.98
C ALA A 53 1.58 -1.89 0.54
N GLY A 54 1.67 -0.83 1.33
CA GLY A 54 2.56 0.30 1.06
C GLY A 54 4.02 -0.14 1.01
N PHE A 55 4.42 -0.97 1.96
CA PHE A 55 5.77 -1.52 1.97
C PHE A 55 6.06 -2.36 0.72
N ALA A 56 5.10 -3.17 0.29
CA ALA A 56 5.26 -3.98 -0.92
C ALA A 56 5.40 -3.12 -2.16
N VAL A 57 4.64 -2.03 -2.25
CA VAL A 57 4.72 -1.07 -3.37
C VAL A 57 6.09 -0.39 -3.37
N VAL A 58 6.53 0.10 -2.21
CA VAL A 58 7.82 0.78 -2.09
C VAL A 58 8.96 -0.17 -2.43
N SER A 59 8.91 -1.41 -1.93
CA SER A 59 9.94 -2.42 -2.22
C SER A 59 10.01 -2.71 -3.71
N SER A 60 8.86 -2.85 -4.38
CA SER A 60 8.81 -3.08 -5.83
C SER A 60 9.36 -1.87 -6.59
N ALA A 61 9.01 -0.65 -6.16
CA ALA A 61 9.52 0.57 -6.78
C ALA A 61 11.04 0.69 -6.63
N MET A 62 11.56 0.32 -5.46
CA MET A 62 13.01 0.33 -5.25
C MET A 62 13.73 -0.62 -6.20
N LYS A 63 13.21 -1.84 -6.36
CA LYS A 63 13.79 -2.81 -7.29
C LYS A 63 13.76 -2.29 -8.72
N HIS A 64 12.66 -1.65 -9.10
CA HIS A 64 12.54 -1.04 -10.42
C HIS A 64 13.56 0.08 -10.63
N CYS A 65 13.70 0.96 -9.65
CA CYS A 65 14.65 2.09 -9.74
C CYS A 65 16.10 1.61 -9.83
N VAL A 66 16.42 0.48 -9.17
CA VAL A 66 17.78 -0.08 -9.22
C VAL A 66 18.02 -0.80 -10.54
N ALA A 67 17.04 -1.57 -11.02
CA ALA A 67 17.18 -2.37 -12.24
C ALA A 67 17.14 -1.52 -13.51
N GLU A 68 16.34 -0.46 -13.49
CA GLU A 68 16.14 0.43 -14.64
C GLU A 68 16.37 1.88 -14.19
N PRO A 69 17.59 2.40 -14.39
CA PRO A 69 17.86 3.80 -14.03
C PRO A 69 16.86 4.74 -14.68
N GLN A 70 16.60 5.82 -13.98
CA GLN A 70 15.63 6.84 -14.36
C GLN A 70 15.66 7.17 -15.85
N THR A 71 14.53 7.07 -16.51
CA THR A 71 14.38 7.51 -17.88
C THR A 71 14.10 9.01 -17.92
N ALA A 72 14.27 9.61 -19.08
CA ALA A 72 14.15 11.07 -19.23
C ALA A 72 12.71 11.56 -19.15
N ASP A 73 11.72 10.70 -19.15
CA ASP A 73 10.31 11.11 -19.14
C ASP A 73 9.79 11.54 -17.77
N GLY A 74 10.54 11.26 -16.72
CA GLY A 74 10.20 11.71 -15.37
C GLY A 74 9.01 11.03 -14.72
N GLU A 75 8.46 9.99 -15.31
CA GLU A 75 7.34 9.25 -14.73
C GLU A 75 7.76 8.38 -13.56
N ASP A 76 9.00 7.92 -13.57
CA ASP A 76 9.52 7.09 -12.50
C ASP A 76 10.15 7.93 -11.41
N LEU A 77 10.15 7.38 -10.19
CA LEU A 77 10.71 8.05 -9.04
C LEU A 77 12.23 7.96 -9.04
N THR A 78 12.89 9.03 -8.64
CA THR A 78 14.30 8.98 -8.31
C THR A 78 14.46 8.27 -6.96
N VAL A 79 15.68 7.84 -6.65
CA VAL A 79 15.97 7.24 -5.35
C VAL A 79 15.67 8.22 -4.21
N ASP A 80 16.02 9.50 -4.40
CA ASP A 80 15.75 10.53 -3.39
C ASP A 80 14.25 10.72 -3.15
N GLU A 81 13.46 10.77 -4.22
CA GLU A 81 12.01 10.90 -4.11
C GLU A 81 11.41 9.67 -3.41
N LEU A 82 11.91 8.48 -3.74
CA LEU A 82 11.45 7.24 -3.14
C LEU A 82 11.74 7.23 -1.64
N GLU A 83 12.93 7.68 -1.23
CA GLU A 83 13.29 7.80 0.16
C GLU A 83 12.32 8.71 0.93
N LYS A 84 12.03 9.88 0.36
CA LYS A 84 11.09 10.82 0.98
C LYS A 84 9.70 10.22 1.13
N LEU A 85 9.23 9.52 0.11
CA LEU A 85 7.92 8.87 0.15
C LEU A 85 7.89 7.72 1.16
N PHE A 86 8.97 6.95 1.24
CA PHE A 86 9.09 5.89 2.22
C PHE A 86 8.99 6.45 3.64
N LEU A 87 9.71 7.55 3.91
CA LEU A 87 9.67 8.18 5.22
C LEU A 87 8.28 8.72 5.55
N SER A 88 7.53 9.16 4.55
CA SER A 88 6.17 9.65 4.79
C SER A 88 5.19 8.53 5.11
N LEU A 89 5.47 7.29 4.71
CA LEU A 89 4.65 6.13 5.08
C LEU A 89 4.90 5.65 6.51
N ALA A 90 6.07 5.94 7.01
CA ALA A 90 6.43 5.55 8.38
C ALA A 90 5.81 6.52 9.42
#